data_123d33103f51d351978d731bfab6004e
#
_entry.id   123d33103f51d351978d731bfab6004e
#
_cell.length_a   1.000
_cell.length_b   1.000
_cell.length_c   1.000
_cell.angle_alpha   90.00
_cell.angle_beta   90.00
_cell.angle_gamma   90.00
#
_symmetry.space_group_name_H-M   'P 1'
#
loop_
_entity.id
_entity.type
_entity.pdbx_description
1 polymer ?
#
loop_
_entity_poly.entity_id
_entity_poly.type
_entity_poly.pdbx_seq_one_letter_code
_entity_poly.pdbx_strand_id
1 'polypeptide(L)'
;VFGRTLGDGVLNIVVLAAMGITGFVVGWRPSSGPVMITLGFLFLFLFGFAMSWVGVLIGLAVKDERVAQNATFIAVFPLTFLSNAFAPTTGMPKPLQYVAEWNPVSTMVAGCRELFGLKNEFGATAGSFPSDNPLLMSIIYMVIIMAIFIPLSVRKYNNAANK
;
A
#
# COMPACT_ATOMS: atom_id res chain seq x y z
N VAL A 1 -11.50 4.73 -18.22
CA VAL A 1 -11.00 4.55 -16.84
C VAL A 1 -10.94 3.07 -16.49
N PHE A 2 -12.05 2.33 -16.59
CA PHE A 2 -12.13 0.91 -16.21
C PHE A 2 -11.10 0.01 -16.91
N GLY A 3 -10.90 0.16 -18.23
CA GLY A 3 -9.93 -0.66 -18.98
C GLY A 3 -8.47 -0.44 -18.52
N ARG A 4 -8.13 0.78 -18.14
CA ARG A 4 -6.78 1.10 -17.62
C ARG A 4 -6.58 0.50 -16.22
N THR A 5 -7.58 0.60 -15.36
CA THR A 5 -7.53 0.02 -14.01
C THR A 5 -7.45 -1.51 -14.02
N LEU A 6 -8.11 -2.16 -15.00
CA LEU A 6 -7.96 -3.61 -15.21
C LEU A 6 -6.54 -3.98 -15.67
N GLY A 7 -5.94 -3.20 -16.57
CA GLY A 7 -4.54 -3.37 -16.98
C GLY A 7 -3.57 -3.24 -15.80
N ASP A 8 -3.77 -2.22 -14.97
CA ASP A 8 -2.99 -2.00 -13.74
C ASP A 8 -3.16 -3.17 -12.75
N GLY A 9 -4.37 -3.73 -12.66
CA GLY A 9 -4.65 -4.93 -11.85
C GLY A 9 -3.85 -6.15 -12.32
N VAL A 10 -3.81 -6.40 -13.65
CA VAL A 10 -3.03 -7.51 -14.22
C VAL A 10 -1.54 -7.32 -13.96
N LEU A 11 -1.01 -6.10 -14.17
CA LEU A 11 0.39 -5.79 -13.86
C LEU A 11 0.71 -6.01 -12.38
N ASN A 12 -0.18 -5.62 -11.48
CA ASN A 12 -0.03 -5.83 -10.05
C ASN A 12 0.07 -7.33 -9.71
N ILE A 13 -0.77 -8.17 -10.31
CA ILE A 13 -0.69 -9.64 -10.14
C ILE A 13 0.66 -10.17 -10.63
N VAL A 14 1.13 -9.74 -11.79
CA VAL A 14 2.42 -10.18 -12.35
C VAL A 14 3.57 -9.78 -11.44
N VAL A 15 3.57 -8.55 -10.93
CA VAL A 15 4.59 -8.05 -9.99
C VAL A 15 4.57 -8.84 -8.68
N LEU A 16 3.39 -9.08 -8.11
CA LEU A 16 3.26 -9.87 -6.89
C LEU A 16 3.72 -11.32 -7.08
N ALA A 17 3.38 -11.94 -8.21
CA ALA A 17 3.85 -13.27 -8.54
C ALA A 17 5.37 -13.32 -8.68
N ALA A 18 5.97 -12.37 -9.41
CA ALA A 18 7.41 -12.27 -9.56
C ALA A 18 8.12 -12.07 -8.22
N MET A 19 7.59 -11.18 -7.35
CA MET A 19 8.13 -10.96 -6.01
C MET A 19 8.01 -12.21 -5.13
N GLY A 20 6.87 -12.91 -5.18
CA GLY A 20 6.66 -14.14 -4.43
C GLY A 20 7.65 -15.23 -4.85
N ILE A 21 7.80 -15.46 -6.16
CA ILE A 21 8.76 -16.43 -6.71
C ILE A 21 10.19 -16.08 -6.31
N THR A 22 10.58 -14.81 -6.48
CA THR A 22 11.92 -14.34 -6.10
C THR A 22 12.15 -14.52 -4.59
N GLY A 23 11.17 -14.19 -3.76
CA GLY A 23 11.24 -14.40 -2.32
C GLY A 23 11.48 -15.88 -1.97
N PHE A 24 10.75 -16.80 -2.60
CA PHE A 24 10.94 -18.24 -2.40
C PHE A 24 12.34 -18.71 -2.82
N VAL A 25 12.86 -18.21 -3.93
CA VAL A 25 14.21 -18.55 -4.43
C VAL A 25 15.29 -18.05 -3.46
N VAL A 26 15.14 -16.84 -2.92
CA VAL A 26 16.07 -16.23 -1.94
C VAL A 26 16.01 -16.91 -0.57
N GLY A 27 15.01 -17.76 -0.33
CA GLY A 27 14.89 -18.52 0.91
C GLY A 27 13.79 -18.01 1.87
N TRP A 28 12.92 -17.10 1.42
CA TRP A 28 11.77 -16.69 2.21
C TRP A 28 10.84 -17.88 2.45
N ARG A 29 10.59 -18.16 3.70
CA ARG A 29 9.74 -19.29 4.14
C ARG A 29 8.71 -18.74 5.13
N PRO A 30 7.50 -18.43 4.66
CA PRO A 30 6.42 -18.03 5.55
C PRO A 30 6.07 -19.18 6.48
N SER A 31 5.88 -18.89 7.76
CA SER A 31 5.54 -19.89 8.77
C SER A 31 4.04 -20.15 8.87
N SER A 32 3.22 -19.33 8.21
CA SER A 32 1.77 -19.47 8.15
C SER A 32 1.33 -20.58 7.20
N GLY A 33 0.12 -21.11 7.43
CA GLY A 33 -0.49 -22.06 6.52
C GLY A 33 -0.82 -21.46 5.14
N PRO A 34 -1.07 -22.31 4.11
CA PRO A 34 -1.28 -21.85 2.72
C PRO A 34 -2.45 -20.87 2.56
N VAL A 35 -3.48 -21.00 3.39
CA VAL A 35 -4.63 -20.08 3.39
C VAL A 35 -4.20 -18.67 3.81
N MET A 36 -3.41 -18.54 4.86
CA MET A 36 -2.92 -17.23 5.34
C MET A 36 -1.97 -16.59 4.34
N ILE A 37 -1.15 -17.37 3.67
CA ILE A 37 -0.26 -16.90 2.61
C ILE A 37 -1.09 -16.33 1.44
N THR A 38 -2.12 -17.04 1.01
CA THR A 38 -3.03 -16.59 -0.05
C THR A 38 -3.75 -15.31 0.35
N LEU A 39 -4.23 -15.21 1.59
CA LEU A 39 -4.84 -13.99 2.13
C LEU A 39 -3.83 -12.82 2.16
N GLY A 40 -2.56 -13.08 2.48
CA GLY A 40 -1.51 -12.08 2.44
C GLY A 40 -1.28 -11.51 1.03
N PHE A 41 -1.23 -12.37 0.01
CA PHE A 41 -1.14 -11.92 -1.38
C PHE A 41 -2.39 -11.18 -1.86
N LEU A 42 -3.58 -11.64 -1.48
CA LEU A 42 -4.82 -10.94 -1.77
C LEU A 42 -4.86 -9.56 -1.09
N PHE A 43 -4.37 -9.46 0.13
CA PHE A 43 -4.28 -8.22 0.88
C PHE A 43 -3.33 -7.21 0.21
N LEU A 44 -2.16 -7.68 -0.24
CA LEU A 44 -1.21 -6.90 -1.05
C LEU A 44 -1.84 -6.41 -2.35
N PHE A 45 -2.56 -7.30 -3.05
CA PHE A 45 -3.25 -6.95 -4.28
C PHE A 45 -4.30 -5.85 -4.07
N LEU A 46 -5.13 -5.98 -3.04
CA LEU A 46 -6.17 -5.00 -2.71
C LEU A 46 -5.57 -3.64 -2.35
N PHE A 47 -4.47 -3.62 -1.59
CA PHE A 47 -3.77 -2.39 -1.27
C PHE A 47 -3.17 -1.74 -2.52
N GLY A 48 -2.49 -2.51 -3.37
CA GLY A 48 -1.96 -2.03 -4.64
C GLY A 48 -3.07 -1.48 -5.55
N PHE A 49 -4.23 -2.15 -5.59
CA PHE A 49 -5.40 -1.69 -6.33
C PHE A 49 -5.97 -0.38 -5.76
N ALA A 50 -6.05 -0.24 -4.44
CA ALA A 50 -6.47 1.01 -3.81
C ALA A 50 -5.50 2.16 -4.14
N MET A 51 -4.18 1.89 -4.08
CA MET A 51 -3.16 2.88 -4.40
C MET A 51 -3.11 3.26 -5.88
N SER A 52 -3.52 2.36 -6.79
CA SER A 52 -3.60 2.68 -8.23
C SER A 52 -4.59 3.82 -8.50
N TRP A 53 -5.67 3.94 -7.72
CA TRP A 53 -6.63 5.05 -7.85
C TRP A 53 -6.04 6.41 -7.45
N VAL A 54 -5.09 6.42 -6.51
CA VAL A 54 -4.31 7.62 -6.17
C VAL A 54 -3.47 8.03 -7.39
N GLY A 55 -2.78 7.07 -8.01
CA GLY A 55 -2.01 7.29 -9.24
C GLY A 55 -2.87 7.78 -10.40
N VAL A 56 -4.07 7.22 -10.58
CA VAL A 56 -5.04 7.67 -11.60
C VAL A 56 -5.43 9.13 -11.39
N LEU A 57 -5.73 9.53 -10.15
CA LEU A 57 -6.09 10.92 -9.86
C LEU A 57 -4.93 11.89 -10.14
N ILE A 58 -3.71 11.52 -9.76
CA ILE A 58 -2.50 12.31 -10.04
C ILE A 58 -2.30 12.42 -11.55
N GLY A 59 -2.39 11.30 -12.29
CA GLY A 59 -2.26 11.29 -13.75
C GLY A 59 -3.30 12.13 -14.48
N LEU A 60 -4.54 12.17 -13.97
CA LEU A 60 -5.60 13.05 -14.49
C LEU A 60 -5.42 14.53 -14.08
N ALA A 61 -4.61 14.78 -13.04
CA ALA A 61 -4.35 16.15 -12.57
C ALA A 61 -3.29 16.88 -13.39
N VAL A 62 -2.42 16.14 -14.06
CA VAL A 62 -1.23 16.64 -14.73
C VAL A 62 -1.29 16.28 -16.21
N LYS A 63 -0.86 17.20 -17.08
CA LYS A 63 -0.88 17.00 -18.55
C LYS A 63 0.36 16.24 -19.06
N ASP A 64 1.46 16.29 -18.33
CA ASP A 64 2.74 15.69 -18.71
C ASP A 64 2.99 14.43 -17.87
N GLU A 65 3.30 13.31 -18.54
CA GLU A 65 3.56 12.03 -17.90
C GLU A 65 4.77 12.07 -16.95
N ARG A 66 5.81 12.82 -17.32
CA ARG A 66 7.00 12.97 -16.46
C ARG A 66 6.68 13.73 -15.18
N VAL A 67 5.84 14.74 -15.28
CA VAL A 67 5.39 15.50 -14.11
C VAL A 67 4.49 14.64 -13.22
N ALA A 68 3.64 13.79 -13.81
CA ALA A 68 2.81 12.84 -13.06
C ALA A 68 3.67 11.81 -12.30
N GLN A 69 4.70 11.26 -12.93
CA GLN A 69 5.64 10.33 -12.28
C GLN A 69 6.37 10.99 -11.12
N ASN A 70 6.90 12.20 -11.33
CA ASN A 70 7.58 12.93 -10.26
C ASN A 70 6.63 13.30 -9.10
N ALA A 71 5.40 13.72 -9.40
CA ALA A 71 4.40 14.01 -8.38
C ALA A 71 4.04 12.75 -7.56
N THR A 72 3.89 11.60 -8.21
CA THR A 72 3.65 10.32 -7.55
C THR A 72 4.83 9.95 -6.65
N PHE A 73 6.06 10.09 -7.16
CA PHE A 73 7.26 9.82 -6.37
C PHE A 73 7.35 10.71 -5.13
N ILE A 74 7.14 12.02 -5.28
CA ILE A 74 7.16 12.99 -4.17
C ILE A 74 6.08 12.66 -3.12
N ALA A 75 4.92 12.17 -3.54
CA ALA A 75 3.84 11.81 -2.62
C ALA A 75 4.10 10.46 -1.91
N VAL A 76 4.58 9.45 -2.63
CA VAL A 76 4.73 8.07 -2.11
C VAL A 76 6.04 7.90 -1.35
N PHE A 77 7.12 8.56 -1.77
CA PHE A 77 8.44 8.41 -1.17
C PHE A 77 8.48 8.72 0.34
N PRO A 78 7.94 9.85 0.83
CA PRO A 78 7.93 10.13 2.26
C PRO A 78 7.09 9.11 3.04
N LEU A 79 5.94 8.69 2.48
CA LEU A 79 5.09 7.67 3.10
C LEU A 79 5.82 6.33 3.27
N THR A 80 6.56 5.92 2.24
CA THR A 80 7.30 4.66 2.25
C THR A 80 8.51 4.74 3.18
N PHE A 81 9.24 5.85 3.15
CA PHE A 81 10.46 6.02 3.94
C PHE A 81 10.18 6.19 5.44
N LEU A 82 9.07 6.85 5.80
CA LEU A 82 8.59 7.00 7.17
C LEU A 82 7.79 5.77 7.66
N SER A 83 7.76 4.69 6.88
CA SER A 83 7.07 3.46 7.28
C SER A 83 8.01 2.52 8.04
N ASN A 84 7.43 1.55 8.75
CA ASN A 84 8.16 0.46 9.38
C ASN A 84 8.69 -0.60 8.38
N ALA A 85 8.60 -0.33 7.08
CA ALA A 85 9.11 -1.22 6.05
C ALA A 85 10.64 -1.27 6.03
N PHE A 86 11.30 -0.13 6.25
CA PHE A 86 12.74 0.02 6.14
C PHE A 86 13.46 0.21 7.47
N ALA A 87 12.79 0.80 8.47
CA ALA A 87 13.42 1.10 9.75
C ALA A 87 12.47 0.78 10.92
N PRO A 88 13.02 0.25 12.02
CA PRO A 88 12.23 0.05 13.23
C PRO A 88 11.76 1.40 13.79
N THR A 89 10.49 1.50 14.09
CA THR A 89 9.88 2.72 14.63
C THR A 89 10.35 3.01 16.06
N THR A 90 10.81 1.98 16.78
CA THR A 90 11.27 2.08 18.17
C THR A 90 12.49 2.98 18.37
N GLY A 91 13.30 3.20 17.33
CA GLY A 91 14.46 4.10 17.36
C GLY A 91 14.18 5.54 16.93
N MET A 92 12.93 5.85 16.54
CA MET A 92 12.55 7.17 16.05
C MET A 92 12.18 8.12 17.20
N PRO A 93 12.43 9.46 17.05
CA PRO A 93 11.86 10.45 17.96
C PRO A 93 10.35 10.34 18.04
N LYS A 94 9.74 10.57 19.20
CA LYS A 94 8.30 10.39 19.43
C LYS A 94 7.38 10.97 18.35
N PRO A 95 7.58 12.21 17.83
CA PRO A 95 6.72 12.76 16.78
C PRO A 95 6.78 11.95 15.47
N LEU A 96 7.98 11.51 15.07
CA LEU A 96 8.16 10.68 13.89
C LEU A 96 7.57 9.27 14.06
N GLN A 97 7.69 8.72 15.27
CA GLN A 97 7.11 7.45 15.61
C GLN A 97 5.58 7.46 15.46
N TYR A 98 4.89 8.51 15.94
CA TYR A 98 3.46 8.70 15.72
C TYR A 98 3.09 8.74 14.24
N VAL A 99 3.82 9.49 13.43
CA VAL A 99 3.59 9.57 11.99
C VAL A 99 3.79 8.22 11.33
N ALA A 100 4.84 7.48 11.72
CA ALA A 100 5.12 6.15 11.19
C ALA A 100 4.07 5.12 11.58
N GLU A 101 3.54 5.17 12.80
CA GLU A 101 2.50 4.23 13.29
C GLU A 101 1.15 4.45 12.59
N TRP A 102 0.76 5.71 12.34
CA TRP A 102 -0.47 6.05 11.63
C TRP A 102 -0.34 6.05 10.11
N ASN A 103 0.83 5.68 9.60
CA ASN A 103 1.08 5.60 8.17
C ASN A 103 0.40 4.36 7.56
N PRO A 104 -0.41 4.51 6.48
CA PRO A 104 -1.07 3.38 5.83
C PRO A 104 -0.12 2.32 5.29
N VAL A 105 1.11 2.70 4.90
CA VAL A 105 2.14 1.75 4.46
C VAL A 105 2.64 0.92 5.63
N SER A 106 2.81 1.52 6.82
CA SER A 106 3.25 0.81 8.02
C SER A 106 2.26 -0.24 8.47
N THR A 107 0.98 0.12 8.52
CA THR A 107 -0.09 -0.82 8.93
C THR A 107 -0.21 -1.97 7.94
N MET A 108 -0.07 -1.67 6.64
CA MET A 108 -0.10 -2.66 5.59
C MET A 108 1.07 -3.65 5.69
N VAL A 109 2.29 -3.15 5.90
CA VAL A 109 3.47 -4.01 6.07
C VAL A 109 3.36 -4.86 7.33
N ALA A 110 2.87 -4.30 8.44
CA ALA A 110 2.63 -5.03 9.68
C ALA A 110 1.56 -6.12 9.49
N GLY A 111 0.45 -5.81 8.83
CA GLY A 111 -0.59 -6.77 8.50
C GLY A 111 -0.11 -7.91 7.59
N CYS A 112 0.73 -7.61 6.60
CA CYS A 112 1.36 -8.65 5.77
C CYS A 112 2.28 -9.55 6.58
N ARG A 113 3.09 -8.99 7.49
CA ARG A 113 3.95 -9.80 8.36
C ARG A 113 3.13 -10.75 9.23
N GLU A 114 2.01 -10.28 9.77
CA GLU A 114 1.09 -11.10 10.56
C GLU A 114 0.52 -12.25 9.72
N LEU A 115 0.00 -11.97 8.51
CA LEU A 115 -0.55 -12.98 7.60
C LEU A 115 0.49 -14.01 7.13
N PHE A 116 1.73 -13.59 6.93
CA PHE A 116 2.83 -14.49 6.57
C PHE A 116 3.47 -15.21 7.76
N GLY A 117 2.99 -14.95 8.99
CA GLY A 117 3.53 -15.56 10.22
C GLY A 117 4.94 -15.09 10.57
N LEU A 118 5.32 -13.91 10.09
CA LEU A 118 6.60 -13.30 10.40
C LEU A 118 6.49 -12.50 11.71
N LYS A 119 7.53 -12.56 12.54
CA LYS A 119 7.60 -11.70 13.72
C LYS A 119 7.65 -10.24 13.30
N ASN A 120 6.85 -9.41 13.93
CA ASN A 120 6.83 -7.97 13.67
C ASN A 120 7.95 -7.26 14.44
N GLU A 121 9.21 -7.63 14.15
CA GLU A 121 10.39 -7.10 14.83
C GLU A 121 10.62 -5.59 14.61
N PHE A 122 10.09 -5.07 13.50
CA PHE A 122 10.15 -3.64 13.15
C PHE A 122 8.86 -2.89 13.53
N GLY A 123 7.91 -3.61 14.10
CA GLY A 123 6.61 -3.08 14.45
C GLY A 123 6.66 -2.33 15.77
N ALA A 124 5.86 -1.36 15.75
CA ALA A 124 5.31 -0.51 16.77
C ALA A 124 5.60 -0.86 18.22
N THR A 125 5.92 0.16 18.97
CA THR A 125 5.69 0.18 20.41
C THR A 125 4.28 -0.29 20.71
N ALA A 126 4.16 -1.40 21.44
CA ALA A 126 2.89 -1.87 21.96
C ALA A 126 2.14 -0.69 22.62
N GLY A 127 0.92 -0.41 22.19
CA GLY A 127 0.07 0.61 22.79
C GLY A 127 -0.56 1.64 21.86
N SER A 128 -0.26 1.63 20.54
CA SER A 128 -1.06 2.42 19.58
C SER A 128 -2.07 1.52 18.87
N PHE A 129 -3.29 2.02 18.69
CA PHE A 129 -4.38 1.26 18.04
C PHE A 129 -3.99 0.71 16.66
N PRO A 130 -3.28 1.46 15.77
CA PRO A 130 -2.84 0.93 14.49
C PRO A 130 -1.82 -0.21 14.60
N SER A 131 -1.03 -0.22 15.65
CA SER A 131 -0.03 -1.23 15.90
C SER A 131 -0.61 -2.52 16.45
N ASP A 132 -1.64 -2.38 17.29
CA ASP A 132 -2.32 -3.52 17.91
C ASP A 132 -3.30 -4.19 16.92
N ASN A 133 -3.79 -3.45 15.92
CA ASN A 133 -4.75 -3.94 14.93
C ASN A 133 -4.35 -3.57 13.49
N PRO A 134 -3.19 -4.04 12.99
CA PRO A 134 -2.66 -3.59 11.70
C PRO A 134 -3.53 -4.00 10.51
N LEU A 135 -4.13 -5.19 10.53
CA LEU A 135 -5.03 -5.66 9.47
C LEU A 135 -6.30 -4.81 9.38
N LEU A 136 -6.93 -4.55 10.53
CA LEU A 136 -8.15 -3.74 10.59
C LEU A 136 -7.88 -2.31 10.08
N MET A 137 -6.81 -1.68 10.56
CA MET A 137 -6.44 -0.33 10.13
C MET A 137 -6.10 -0.25 8.65
N SER A 138 -5.42 -1.25 8.11
CA SER A 138 -5.13 -1.30 6.68
C SER A 138 -6.40 -1.41 5.83
N ILE A 139 -7.36 -2.21 6.25
CA ILE A 139 -8.67 -2.32 5.58
C ILE A 139 -9.40 -0.97 5.63
N ILE A 140 -9.40 -0.30 6.78
CA ILE A 140 -9.99 1.03 6.93
C ILE A 140 -9.33 2.02 5.97
N TYR A 141 -7.99 2.05 5.89
CA TYR A 141 -7.27 2.91 4.95
C TYR A 141 -7.59 2.59 3.49
N MET A 142 -7.64 1.30 3.10
CA MET A 142 -8.04 0.91 1.74
C MET A 142 -9.44 1.41 1.39
N VAL A 143 -10.40 1.24 2.30
CA VAL A 143 -11.78 1.72 2.12
C VAL A 143 -11.82 3.24 2.00
N ILE A 144 -11.12 3.98 2.86
CA ILE A 144 -11.05 5.44 2.82
C ILE A 144 -10.43 5.92 1.51
N ILE A 145 -9.28 5.33 1.11
CA ILE A 145 -8.61 5.67 -0.14
C ILE A 145 -9.56 5.44 -1.32
N MET A 146 -10.17 4.26 -1.42
CA MET A 146 -11.12 3.97 -2.51
C MET A 146 -12.33 4.90 -2.49
N ALA A 147 -12.93 5.15 -1.32
CA ALA A 147 -14.11 6.00 -1.19
C ALA A 147 -13.85 7.46 -1.59
N ILE A 148 -12.63 7.96 -1.40
CA ILE A 148 -12.24 9.33 -1.75
C ILE A 148 -11.75 9.39 -3.22
N PHE A 149 -10.82 8.52 -3.59
CA PHE A 149 -10.10 8.65 -4.87
C PHE A 149 -10.89 8.14 -6.06
N ILE A 150 -11.76 7.13 -5.91
CA ILE A 150 -12.62 6.65 -7.00
C ILE A 150 -13.56 7.77 -7.49
N PRO A 151 -14.41 8.38 -6.64
CA PRO A 151 -15.33 9.41 -7.12
C PRO A 151 -14.61 10.66 -7.64
N LEU A 152 -13.48 11.04 -7.03
CA LEU A 152 -12.68 12.16 -7.52
C LEU A 152 -12.09 11.90 -8.89
N SER A 153 -11.56 10.70 -9.13
CA SER A 153 -11.01 10.29 -10.43
C SER A 153 -12.08 10.25 -11.51
N VAL A 154 -13.25 9.68 -11.21
CA VAL A 154 -14.38 9.60 -12.14
C VAL A 154 -14.91 11.00 -12.49
N ARG A 155 -15.09 11.88 -11.50
CA ARG A 155 -15.52 13.28 -11.74
C ARG A 155 -14.53 14.03 -12.61
N LYS A 156 -13.24 13.90 -12.33
CA LYS A 156 -12.20 14.59 -13.09
C LYS A 156 -12.10 14.08 -14.52
N TYR A 157 -12.24 12.78 -14.72
CA TYR A 157 -12.28 12.16 -16.04
C TYR A 157 -13.48 12.66 -16.86
N ASN A 158 -14.68 12.66 -16.30
CA ASN A 158 -15.88 13.15 -16.97
C ASN A 158 -15.77 14.64 -17.36
N ASN A 159 -15.18 15.46 -16.49
CA ASN A 159 -14.95 16.87 -16.78
C ASN A 159 -13.89 17.09 -17.87
N ALA A 160 -12.94 16.18 -18.02
CA ALA A 160 -11.95 16.24 -19.09
C ALA A 160 -12.49 15.74 -20.44
N ALA A 161 -13.43 14.79 -20.42
CA ALA A 161 -14.07 14.24 -21.62
C ALA A 161 -15.15 15.16 -22.21
N ASN A 162 -15.68 16.10 -21.41
CA ASN A 162 -16.73 17.05 -21.84
C ASN A 162 -16.16 18.42 -22.29
N LYS A 163 -14.84 18.55 -22.37
CA LYS A 163 -14.15 19.72 -22.94
C LYS A 163 -13.56 19.40 -24.31
#